data_366123cbe46d44ba46ed133c0afde202
#
_entry.id   366123cbe46d44ba46ed133c0afde202
#
_cell.length_a   1.000
_cell.length_b   1.000
_cell.length_c   1.000
_cell.angle_alpha   90.00
_cell.angle_beta   90.00
_cell.angle_gamma   90.00
#
_symmetry.space_group_name_H-M   'P 1'
#
loop_
_entity.id
_entity.type
_entity.pdbx_description
1 polymer ?
#
loop_
_entity_poly.entity_id
_entity_poly.type
_entity_poly.pdbx_seq_one_letter_code
_entity_poly.pdbx_strand_id
1 'polypeptide(L)'
;MPVLFVLPLVVFSQIFEPGATGYTFLKLGVGVRPVAMGNAFTALSDDGNAIFWNPSGLGIVKSYYVSGMAMSHLIYMNYYNLTSAIPLGNFGGVGIGVSYLAGTDIEYSEWGDQGNEFTNSDMLLNLGYGKSFGRKKIVAFGGVLKIVRSQLYTYSAYGVLADFGVILNPFRYFYFGTVIKNFGSPRRFIEKWEWPPVNFRQGFAFKFPFAQNQFALSLDYSIYPDVDPTFSVGGEIRIRAPEFMTQLTQKRISGFAVMAGYQTGYQLGTWSGFSLGFSLEMVITEGLYLDLGALLLSYGYLGSSERISLGLNYAPKTMEAKKGSSHSGHSK
;
A
#
# COMPACT_ATOMS: atom_id res chain seq x y z
N MET A 1 1.00 -33.35 9.18
CA MET A 1 0.12 -33.26 8.01
C MET A 1 0.63 -32.17 7.11
N PRO A 2 1.07 -32.42 5.88
CA PRO A 2 1.38 -31.37 4.94
C PRO A 2 0.06 -30.72 4.50
N VAL A 3 -0.14 -29.47 4.87
CA VAL A 3 -1.20 -28.65 4.28
C VAL A 3 -0.78 -28.35 2.87
N LEU A 4 -1.37 -29.07 1.94
CA LEU A 4 -1.22 -28.83 0.50
C LEU A 4 -1.85 -27.46 0.23
N PHE A 5 -1.04 -26.39 0.14
CA PHE A 5 -1.48 -25.11 -0.40
C PHE A 5 -1.75 -25.31 -1.88
N VAL A 6 -2.98 -25.68 -2.22
CA VAL A 6 -3.48 -25.58 -3.58
C VAL A 6 -3.54 -24.10 -3.89
N LEU A 7 -2.55 -23.58 -4.61
CA LEU A 7 -2.70 -22.33 -5.33
C LEU A 7 -3.89 -22.52 -6.29
N PRO A 8 -5.02 -21.84 -6.10
CA PRO A 8 -5.96 -21.73 -7.20
C PRO A 8 -5.26 -20.82 -8.22
N LEU A 9 -4.62 -21.42 -9.20
CA LEU A 9 -4.25 -20.77 -10.45
C LEU A 9 -5.57 -20.52 -11.19
N VAL A 10 -6.36 -19.57 -10.67
CA VAL A 10 -7.58 -19.14 -11.34
C VAL A 10 -7.09 -18.29 -12.51
N VAL A 11 -7.01 -18.92 -13.66
CA VAL A 11 -6.87 -18.22 -14.95
C VAL A 11 -8.21 -17.53 -15.18
N PHE A 12 -8.41 -16.35 -14.59
CA PHE A 12 -9.41 -15.40 -15.09
C PHE A 12 -8.80 -14.86 -16.40
N SER A 13 -9.25 -15.41 -17.52
CA SER A 13 -9.19 -14.69 -18.79
C SER A 13 -9.94 -13.37 -18.60
N GLN A 14 -9.52 -12.32 -19.28
CA GLN A 14 -10.17 -11.01 -19.26
C GLN A 14 -11.68 -11.19 -19.38
N ILE A 15 -12.42 -10.86 -18.31
CA ILE A 15 -13.89 -10.95 -18.28
C ILE A 15 -14.49 -9.74 -18.97
N PHE A 16 -13.76 -8.63 -18.95
CA PHE A 16 -14.15 -7.35 -19.56
C PHE A 16 -13.11 -6.93 -20.60
N GLU A 17 -13.54 -6.09 -21.53
CA GLU A 17 -12.65 -5.38 -22.45
C GLU A 17 -11.61 -4.55 -21.67
N PRO A 18 -10.40 -4.38 -22.20
CA PRO A 18 -9.38 -3.58 -21.55
C PRO A 18 -9.86 -2.17 -21.20
N GLY A 19 -9.73 -1.79 -19.92
CA GLY A 19 -10.16 -0.47 -19.43
C GLY A 19 -11.67 -0.30 -19.22
N ALA A 20 -12.46 -1.38 -19.28
CA ALA A 20 -13.93 -1.29 -19.12
C ALA A 20 -14.38 -1.10 -17.67
N THR A 21 -13.49 -1.22 -16.67
CA THR A 21 -13.84 -0.98 -15.27
C THR A 21 -13.87 0.51 -14.95
N GLY A 22 -14.82 0.91 -14.10
CA GLY A 22 -14.85 2.23 -13.48
C GLY A 22 -13.85 2.35 -12.33
N TYR A 23 -13.83 3.51 -11.65
CA TYR A 23 -12.96 3.77 -10.49
C TYR A 23 -11.47 3.46 -10.76
N THR A 24 -10.96 3.80 -11.93
CA THR A 24 -9.61 3.43 -12.40
C THR A 24 -8.50 3.89 -11.46
N PHE A 25 -8.72 4.98 -10.71
CA PHE A 25 -7.78 5.49 -9.70
C PHE A 25 -7.52 4.48 -8.56
N LEU A 26 -8.42 3.51 -8.31
CA LEU A 26 -8.20 2.44 -7.34
C LEU A 26 -7.11 1.44 -7.75
N LYS A 27 -6.67 1.47 -9.01
CA LYS A 27 -5.51 0.71 -9.52
C LYS A 27 -4.18 1.39 -9.20
N LEU A 28 -4.19 2.68 -8.83
CA LEU A 28 -2.98 3.40 -8.43
C LEU A 28 -2.47 2.86 -7.08
N GLY A 29 -1.19 2.56 -7.03
CA GLY A 29 -0.55 2.17 -5.77
C GLY A 29 -0.47 3.34 -4.79
N VAL A 30 -0.65 3.07 -3.50
CA VAL A 30 -0.64 4.03 -2.41
C VAL A 30 0.53 3.77 -1.47
N GLY A 31 1.17 4.85 -1.01
CA GLY A 31 2.30 4.81 -0.09
C GLY A 31 3.65 4.66 -0.80
N VAL A 32 4.67 5.36 -0.30
CA VAL A 32 6.02 5.30 -0.87
C VAL A 32 6.60 3.91 -0.76
N ARG A 33 6.60 3.31 0.44
CA ARG A 33 7.18 1.99 0.70
C ARG A 33 6.56 0.87 -0.15
N PRO A 34 5.22 0.70 -0.23
CA PRO A 34 4.63 -0.37 -1.04
C PRO A 34 4.93 -0.23 -2.53
N VAL A 35 4.89 0.99 -3.06
CA VAL A 35 5.11 1.23 -4.48
C VAL A 35 6.59 1.12 -4.83
N ALA A 36 7.50 1.55 -3.95
CA ALA A 36 8.94 1.34 -4.11
C ALA A 36 9.32 -0.16 -4.12
N MET A 37 8.51 -1.01 -3.48
CA MET A 37 8.59 -2.47 -3.55
C MET A 37 7.93 -3.07 -4.81
N GLY A 38 7.75 -2.28 -5.90
CA GLY A 38 7.11 -2.73 -7.12
C GLY A 38 5.65 -3.14 -6.94
N ASN A 39 4.95 -2.60 -5.94
CA ASN A 39 3.61 -3.02 -5.54
C ASN A 39 3.53 -4.47 -4.95
N ALA A 40 4.66 -5.10 -4.59
CA ALA A 40 4.70 -6.39 -3.93
C ALA A 40 4.55 -6.21 -2.41
N PHE A 41 3.33 -6.02 -1.92
CA PHE A 41 3.08 -5.66 -0.53
C PHE A 41 1.97 -6.45 0.16
N THR A 42 1.31 -7.38 -0.53
CA THR A 42 0.14 -8.13 -0.03
C THR A 42 0.46 -8.97 1.22
N ALA A 43 1.61 -9.64 1.23
CA ALA A 43 2.06 -10.42 2.39
C ALA A 43 2.89 -9.58 3.38
N LEU A 44 3.47 -8.46 2.91
CA LEU A 44 4.34 -7.60 3.70
C LEU A 44 3.59 -6.54 4.51
N SER A 45 2.31 -6.31 4.26
CA SER A 45 1.45 -5.26 4.83
C SER A 45 1.55 -5.18 6.37
N ASP A 46 2.59 -4.52 6.91
CA ASP A 46 2.92 -4.47 8.34
C ASP A 46 3.00 -3.05 8.90
N ASP A 47 2.60 -2.05 8.11
CA ASP A 47 2.51 -0.64 8.49
C ASP A 47 1.12 -0.06 8.20
N GLY A 48 0.93 1.26 8.36
CA GLY A 48 -0.35 1.93 8.14
C GLY A 48 -0.89 1.83 6.71
N ASN A 49 -0.02 1.57 5.71
CA ASN A 49 -0.46 1.36 4.34
C ASN A 49 -1.26 0.06 4.15
N ALA A 50 -1.28 -0.83 5.16
CA ALA A 50 -2.05 -2.07 5.13
C ALA A 50 -3.52 -1.86 4.76
N ILE A 51 -4.12 -0.73 5.14
CA ILE A 51 -5.51 -0.38 4.81
C ILE A 51 -5.78 -0.30 3.31
N PHE A 52 -4.76 -0.02 2.49
CA PHE A 52 -4.85 0.05 1.03
C PHE A 52 -4.40 -1.23 0.33
N TRP A 53 -3.61 -2.10 1.01
CA TRP A 53 -2.96 -3.26 0.38
C TRP A 53 -3.55 -4.58 0.84
N ASN A 54 -3.52 -4.85 2.14
CA ASN A 54 -4.12 -6.02 2.76
C ASN A 54 -4.55 -5.68 4.19
N PRO A 55 -5.85 -5.49 4.45
CA PRO A 55 -6.35 -5.00 5.74
C PRO A 55 -6.04 -5.92 6.93
N SER A 56 -5.72 -7.20 6.70
CA SER A 56 -5.28 -8.09 7.77
C SER A 56 -4.00 -7.59 8.45
N GLY A 57 -3.18 -6.81 7.72
CA GLY A 57 -2.01 -6.14 8.25
C GLY A 57 -2.30 -5.21 9.42
N LEU A 58 -3.47 -4.58 9.48
CA LEU A 58 -3.89 -3.76 10.63
C LEU A 58 -3.89 -4.57 11.93
N GLY A 59 -4.15 -5.88 11.87
CA GLY A 59 -4.11 -6.79 13.03
C GLY A 59 -2.71 -7.09 13.57
N ILE A 60 -1.66 -6.73 12.84
CA ILE A 60 -0.27 -6.98 13.22
C ILE A 60 0.54 -5.70 13.45
N VAL A 61 0.01 -4.54 13.10
CA VAL A 61 0.62 -3.22 13.39
C VAL A 61 0.80 -3.05 14.90
N LYS A 62 1.97 -2.52 15.30
CA LYS A 62 2.37 -2.39 16.72
C LYS A 62 2.51 -0.95 17.20
N SER A 63 2.55 0.00 16.30
CA SER A 63 2.71 1.43 16.61
C SER A 63 1.57 2.23 16.01
N TYR A 64 1.29 3.36 16.63
CA TYR A 64 0.40 4.38 16.06
C TYR A 64 1.09 4.98 14.84
N TYR A 65 0.39 5.03 13.73
CA TYR A 65 0.94 5.48 12.47
C TYR A 65 0.02 6.48 11.80
N VAL A 66 0.56 7.58 11.32
CA VAL A 66 -0.12 8.55 10.46
C VAL A 66 0.86 8.97 9.38
N SER A 67 0.45 8.95 8.12
CA SER A 67 1.31 9.39 7.01
C SER A 67 0.50 10.05 5.91
N GLY A 68 1.04 11.15 5.38
CA GLY A 68 0.59 11.78 4.15
C GLY A 68 1.52 11.44 3.00
N MET A 69 0.96 11.28 1.81
CA MET A 69 1.69 11.11 0.55
C MET A 69 1.15 12.08 -0.49
N ALA A 70 2.05 12.68 -1.26
CA ALA A 70 1.72 13.47 -2.44
C ALA A 70 2.45 12.88 -3.67
N MET A 71 1.76 12.86 -4.79
CA MET A 71 2.25 12.40 -6.07
C MET A 71 1.76 13.34 -7.16
N SER A 72 2.68 13.84 -8.00
CA SER A 72 2.34 14.38 -9.30
C SER A 72 2.22 13.22 -10.27
N HIS A 73 1.02 12.99 -10.79
CA HIS A 73 0.75 11.91 -11.73
C HIS A 73 0.78 12.43 -13.17
N LEU A 74 0.85 11.52 -14.12
CA LEU A 74 0.88 11.84 -15.55
C LEU A 74 -0.27 12.81 -15.92
N ILE A 75 0.04 13.78 -16.81
CA ILE A 75 -0.95 14.69 -17.42
C ILE A 75 -1.71 15.55 -16.38
N TYR A 76 -0.97 16.37 -15.64
CA TYR A 76 -1.55 17.40 -14.73
C TYR A 76 -2.51 16.87 -13.66
N MET A 77 -2.41 15.59 -13.29
CA MET A 77 -3.15 15.01 -12.17
C MET A 77 -2.32 15.02 -10.89
N ASN A 78 -2.92 15.42 -9.80
CA ASN A 78 -2.33 15.34 -8.47
C ASN A 78 -3.06 14.28 -7.64
N TYR A 79 -2.30 13.44 -6.97
CA TYR A 79 -2.82 12.41 -6.09
C TYR A 79 -2.28 12.59 -4.67
N TYR A 80 -3.19 12.78 -3.76
CA TYR A 80 -2.91 12.92 -2.33
C TYR A 80 -3.49 11.76 -1.57
N ASN A 81 -2.79 11.37 -0.51
CA ASN A 81 -3.20 10.28 0.33
C ASN A 81 -2.88 10.57 1.79
N LEU A 82 -3.80 10.23 2.67
CA LEU A 82 -3.61 10.23 4.11
C LEU A 82 -3.97 8.85 4.65
N THR A 83 -3.12 8.28 5.49
CA THR A 83 -3.37 6.98 6.12
C THR A 83 -3.07 7.02 7.60
N SER A 84 -3.83 6.27 8.38
CA SER A 84 -3.57 6.07 9.79
C SER A 84 -3.79 4.60 10.18
N ALA A 85 -3.05 4.14 11.19
CA ALA A 85 -3.30 2.87 11.85
C ALA A 85 -3.13 3.01 13.36
N ILE A 86 -4.07 2.46 14.10
CA ILE A 86 -4.16 2.54 15.55
C ILE A 86 -4.20 1.11 16.10
N PRO A 87 -3.14 0.63 16.79
CA PRO A 87 -3.14 -0.67 17.43
C PRO A 87 -4.05 -0.66 18.67
N LEU A 88 -4.94 -1.64 18.75
CA LEU A 88 -5.85 -1.85 19.90
C LEU A 88 -5.39 -3.01 20.79
N GLY A 89 -4.10 -3.32 20.78
CA GLY A 89 -3.49 -4.39 21.56
C GLY A 89 -4.02 -5.78 21.18
N ASN A 90 -4.68 -6.46 22.11
CA ASN A 90 -5.23 -7.80 21.87
C ASN A 90 -6.53 -7.78 21.02
N PHE A 91 -7.14 -6.63 20.85
CA PHE A 91 -8.33 -6.46 20.02
C PHE A 91 -8.02 -6.27 18.54
N GLY A 92 -6.73 -6.19 18.16
CA GLY A 92 -6.30 -5.99 16.78
C GLY A 92 -5.89 -4.56 16.51
N GLY A 93 -6.31 -4.00 15.37
CA GLY A 93 -6.06 -2.62 15.01
C GLY A 93 -7.11 -2.09 14.05
N VAL A 94 -7.27 -0.78 14.05
CA VAL A 94 -8.13 -0.03 13.13
C VAL A 94 -7.30 0.89 12.26
N GLY A 95 -7.82 1.26 11.10
CA GLY A 95 -7.18 2.20 10.19
C GLY A 95 -8.20 3.08 9.50
N ILE A 96 -7.76 4.29 9.15
CA ILE A 96 -8.49 5.22 8.29
C ILE A 96 -7.56 5.60 7.15
N GLY A 97 -8.08 5.58 5.92
CA GLY A 97 -7.35 6.01 4.74
C GLY A 97 -8.21 6.94 3.90
N VAL A 98 -7.63 8.04 3.43
CA VAL A 98 -8.29 8.96 2.51
C VAL A 98 -7.40 9.11 1.29
N SER A 99 -7.99 9.07 0.10
CA SER A 99 -7.28 9.38 -1.15
C SER A 99 -8.08 10.42 -1.93
N TYR A 100 -7.36 11.31 -2.59
CA TYR A 100 -7.93 12.33 -3.45
C TYR A 100 -7.07 12.46 -4.70
N LEU A 101 -7.67 12.13 -5.85
CA LEU A 101 -7.09 12.35 -7.18
C LEU A 101 -7.85 13.48 -7.85
N ALA A 102 -7.15 14.47 -8.36
CA ALA A 102 -7.76 15.56 -9.11
C ALA A 102 -6.90 15.96 -10.30
N GLY A 103 -7.55 16.30 -11.39
CA GLY A 103 -6.97 16.87 -12.58
C GLY A 103 -7.83 18.00 -13.12
N THR A 104 -7.19 19.04 -13.63
CA THR A 104 -7.86 20.15 -14.32
C THR A 104 -7.87 19.86 -15.81
N ASP A 105 -8.99 20.05 -16.44
CA ASP A 105 -9.21 19.89 -17.87
C ASP A 105 -9.90 21.14 -18.42
N ILE A 106 -9.89 21.32 -19.74
CA ILE A 106 -10.41 22.51 -20.40
C ILE A 106 -11.50 22.08 -21.37
N GLU A 107 -12.62 22.75 -21.33
CA GLU A 107 -13.69 22.58 -22.28
C GLU A 107 -13.28 23.22 -23.64
N TYR A 108 -13.54 22.51 -24.73
CA TYR A 108 -13.34 23.02 -26.08
C TYR A 108 -14.67 23.01 -26.83
N SER A 109 -14.96 24.10 -27.55
CA SER A 109 -16.09 24.15 -28.47
C SER A 109 -15.86 23.20 -29.65
N GLU A 110 -16.93 22.88 -30.40
CA GLU A 110 -16.82 22.11 -31.66
C GLU A 110 -15.89 22.77 -32.69
N TRP A 111 -15.65 24.07 -32.56
CA TRP A 111 -14.76 24.86 -33.41
C TRP A 111 -13.33 24.99 -32.88
N GLY A 112 -13.05 24.36 -31.73
CA GLY A 112 -11.71 24.38 -31.11
C GLY A 112 -11.45 25.60 -30.23
N ASP A 113 -12.46 26.45 -29.97
CA ASP A 113 -12.32 27.56 -29.05
C ASP A 113 -12.22 27.04 -27.62
N GLN A 114 -11.26 27.58 -26.85
CA GLN A 114 -11.06 27.24 -25.45
C GLN A 114 -12.18 27.82 -24.59
N GLY A 115 -12.87 26.95 -23.86
CA GLY A 115 -13.92 27.29 -22.91
C GLY A 115 -13.41 27.39 -21.47
N ASN A 116 -14.24 27.01 -20.51
CA ASN A 116 -13.92 27.08 -19.10
C ASN A 116 -13.08 25.88 -18.64
N GLU A 117 -12.22 26.14 -17.65
CA GLU A 117 -11.55 25.05 -16.92
C GLU A 117 -12.55 24.35 -15.99
N PHE A 118 -12.43 23.02 -15.89
CA PHE A 118 -13.16 22.22 -14.94
C PHE A 118 -12.27 21.17 -14.27
N THR A 119 -12.66 20.73 -13.09
CA THR A 119 -11.89 19.75 -12.31
C THR A 119 -12.63 18.41 -12.32
N ASN A 120 -11.92 17.37 -12.75
CA ASN A 120 -12.31 15.99 -12.53
C ASN A 120 -11.67 15.48 -11.26
N SER A 121 -12.40 14.79 -10.39
CA SER A 121 -11.85 14.31 -9.13
C SER A 121 -12.45 13.00 -8.67
N ASP A 122 -11.62 12.19 -8.03
CA ASP A 122 -12.01 10.98 -7.33
C ASP A 122 -11.59 11.08 -5.87
N MET A 123 -12.50 10.77 -4.96
CA MET A 123 -12.27 10.73 -3.52
C MET A 123 -12.62 9.37 -2.96
N LEU A 124 -11.77 8.84 -2.09
CA LEU A 124 -11.93 7.55 -1.43
C LEU A 124 -11.76 7.73 0.07
N LEU A 125 -12.71 7.20 0.85
CA LEU A 125 -12.61 7.00 2.29
C LEU A 125 -12.57 5.50 2.58
N ASN A 126 -11.52 5.05 3.28
CA ASN A 126 -11.37 3.69 3.79
C ASN A 126 -11.53 3.66 5.30
N LEU A 127 -12.34 2.72 5.80
CA LEU A 127 -12.47 2.40 7.22
C LEU A 127 -12.14 0.92 7.40
N GLY A 128 -11.05 0.63 8.10
CA GLY A 128 -10.48 -0.71 8.18
C GLY A 128 -10.35 -1.24 9.60
N TYR A 129 -10.46 -2.57 9.71
CA TYR A 129 -10.20 -3.32 10.93
C TYR A 129 -9.43 -4.59 10.58
N GLY A 130 -8.46 -4.94 11.45
CA GLY A 130 -7.73 -6.20 11.35
C GLY A 130 -7.46 -6.81 12.71
N LYS A 131 -7.41 -8.14 12.75
CA LYS A 131 -7.12 -8.90 13.98
C LYS A 131 -6.24 -10.10 13.69
N SER A 132 -5.23 -10.30 14.53
CA SER A 132 -4.36 -11.47 14.50
C SER A 132 -4.73 -12.47 15.59
N PHE A 133 -4.61 -13.76 15.27
CA PHE A 133 -5.01 -14.88 16.12
C PHE A 133 -3.82 -15.82 16.38
N GLY A 134 -3.95 -16.58 17.49
CA GLY A 134 -2.96 -17.55 17.95
C GLY A 134 -1.85 -16.93 18.81
N ARG A 135 -1.18 -17.76 19.65
CA ARG A 135 -0.10 -17.31 20.56
C ARG A 135 1.06 -16.63 19.82
N LYS A 136 1.37 -17.08 18.59
CA LYS A 136 2.44 -16.54 17.73
C LYS A 136 1.90 -15.58 16.67
N LYS A 137 0.61 -15.19 16.71
CA LYS A 137 -0.05 -14.36 15.69
C LYS A 137 0.13 -14.93 14.29
N ILE A 138 -0.06 -16.24 14.13
CA ILE A 138 0.19 -16.99 12.90
C ILE A 138 -0.77 -16.60 11.78
N VAL A 139 -1.99 -16.19 12.14
CA VAL A 139 -3.05 -15.84 11.18
C VAL A 139 -3.59 -14.46 11.53
N ALA A 140 -3.74 -13.61 10.53
CA ALA A 140 -4.43 -12.33 10.66
C ALA A 140 -5.53 -12.24 9.59
N PHE A 141 -6.68 -11.70 9.96
CA PHE A 141 -7.81 -11.37 9.09
C PHE A 141 -8.08 -9.88 9.15
N GLY A 142 -8.58 -9.33 8.07
CA GLY A 142 -8.98 -7.93 8.07
C GLY A 142 -9.97 -7.61 6.97
N GLY A 143 -10.69 -6.50 7.17
CA GLY A 143 -11.63 -5.95 6.21
C GLY A 143 -11.57 -4.42 6.17
N VAL A 144 -11.94 -3.87 5.03
CA VAL A 144 -12.10 -2.42 4.80
C VAL A 144 -13.43 -2.17 4.14
N LEU A 145 -14.14 -1.18 4.65
CA LEU A 145 -15.27 -0.54 3.97
C LEU A 145 -14.75 0.70 3.24
N LYS A 146 -15.13 0.85 1.97
CA LYS A 146 -14.71 1.94 1.09
C LYS A 146 -15.91 2.74 0.64
N ILE A 147 -15.84 4.04 0.76
CA ILE A 147 -16.82 4.99 0.22
C ILE A 147 -16.11 5.81 -0.84
N VAL A 148 -16.63 5.77 -2.06
CA VAL A 148 -16.03 6.45 -3.22
C VAL A 148 -17.00 7.51 -3.72
N ARG A 149 -16.47 8.69 -4.02
CA ARG A 149 -17.14 9.73 -4.79
C ARG A 149 -16.27 10.06 -5.99
N SER A 150 -16.87 10.02 -7.16
CA SER A 150 -16.25 10.46 -8.41
C SER A 150 -17.00 11.64 -8.98
N GLN A 151 -16.30 12.64 -9.46
CA GLN A 151 -16.87 13.81 -10.13
C GLN A 151 -16.22 13.95 -11.51
N LEU A 152 -17.06 14.03 -12.51
CA LEU A 152 -16.67 14.27 -13.90
C LEU A 152 -17.48 15.46 -14.41
N TYR A 153 -16.84 16.59 -14.61
CA TYR A 153 -17.48 17.85 -14.93
C TYR A 153 -18.60 18.16 -13.90
N THR A 154 -19.85 18.28 -14.29
CA THR A 154 -21.00 18.55 -13.40
C THR A 154 -21.63 17.28 -12.82
N TYR A 155 -21.24 16.08 -13.28
CA TYR A 155 -21.83 14.82 -12.86
C TYR A 155 -21.06 14.22 -11.68
N SER A 156 -21.77 13.68 -10.71
CA SER A 156 -21.19 12.96 -9.57
C SER A 156 -21.74 11.52 -9.51
N ALA A 157 -20.87 10.59 -9.18
CA ALA A 157 -21.22 9.20 -8.95
C ALA A 157 -20.64 8.73 -7.62
N TYR A 158 -21.34 7.83 -6.95
CA TYR A 158 -20.96 7.28 -5.66
C TYR A 158 -20.88 5.76 -5.73
N GLY A 159 -20.05 5.18 -4.87
CA GLY A 159 -19.95 3.73 -4.72
C GLY A 159 -19.54 3.33 -3.32
N VAL A 160 -19.96 2.11 -2.94
CA VAL A 160 -19.56 1.46 -1.69
C VAL A 160 -18.91 0.14 -2.05
N LEU A 161 -17.66 -0.04 -1.59
CA LEU A 161 -16.84 -1.20 -1.90
C LEU A 161 -16.28 -1.78 -0.60
N ALA A 162 -15.79 -3.01 -0.66
CA ALA A 162 -15.15 -3.69 0.46
C ALA A 162 -13.89 -4.43 0.01
N ASP A 163 -12.93 -4.54 0.93
CA ASP A 163 -11.76 -5.41 0.80
C ASP A 163 -11.75 -6.43 1.95
N PHE A 164 -11.29 -7.66 1.66
CA PHE A 164 -11.11 -8.72 2.66
C PHE A 164 -9.76 -9.38 2.46
N GLY A 165 -8.99 -9.48 3.52
CA GLY A 165 -7.64 -10.01 3.46
C GLY A 165 -7.27 -10.96 4.58
N VAL A 166 -6.28 -11.79 4.27
CA VAL A 166 -5.68 -12.76 5.22
C VAL A 166 -4.16 -12.68 5.07
N ILE A 167 -3.45 -12.70 6.20
CA ILE A 167 -2.00 -12.95 6.25
C ILE A 167 -1.75 -14.16 7.14
N LEU A 168 -0.91 -15.07 6.64
CA LEU A 168 -0.41 -16.23 7.35
C LEU A 168 1.09 -16.07 7.59
N ASN A 169 1.54 -16.36 8.82
CA ASN A 169 2.96 -16.44 9.16
C ASN A 169 3.27 -17.84 9.72
N PRO A 170 3.34 -18.87 8.86
CA PRO A 170 3.54 -20.25 9.30
C PRO A 170 4.94 -20.52 9.82
N PHE A 171 5.95 -19.77 9.32
CA PHE A 171 7.35 -19.88 9.70
C PHE A 171 7.92 -18.52 10.11
N ARG A 172 8.98 -18.52 10.89
CA ARG A 172 9.54 -17.31 11.54
C ARG A 172 9.79 -16.12 10.61
N TYR A 173 10.14 -16.37 9.36
CA TYR A 173 10.56 -15.32 8.40
C TYR A 173 9.70 -15.30 7.14
N PHE A 174 8.72 -16.19 7.04
CA PHE A 174 7.92 -16.37 5.84
C PHE A 174 6.47 -15.92 6.09
N TYR A 175 5.95 -15.12 5.18
CA TYR A 175 4.59 -14.61 5.19
C TYR A 175 3.91 -14.96 3.87
N PHE A 176 2.66 -15.37 3.96
CA PHE A 176 1.76 -15.53 2.83
C PHE A 176 0.58 -14.60 3.03
N GLY A 177 0.20 -13.85 1.99
CA GLY A 177 -0.93 -12.95 2.03
C GLY A 177 -1.88 -13.19 0.87
N THR A 178 -3.17 -13.07 1.11
CA THR A 178 -4.19 -13.03 0.05
C THR A 178 -5.20 -11.94 0.37
N VAL A 179 -5.72 -11.28 -0.66
CA VAL A 179 -6.72 -10.23 -0.52
C VAL A 179 -7.62 -10.17 -1.75
N ILE A 180 -8.92 -9.95 -1.52
CA ILE A 180 -9.88 -9.52 -2.53
C ILE A 180 -10.17 -8.06 -2.26
N LYS A 181 -9.97 -7.20 -3.26
CA LYS A 181 -10.14 -5.75 -3.15
C LYS A 181 -11.24 -5.25 -4.07
N ASN A 182 -11.84 -4.13 -3.66
CA ASN A 182 -12.79 -3.38 -4.47
C ASN A 182 -14.07 -4.17 -4.86
N PHE A 183 -14.48 -5.12 -4.03
CA PHE A 183 -15.73 -5.83 -4.22
C PHE A 183 -16.91 -4.95 -3.78
N GLY A 184 -17.88 -4.69 -4.65
CA GLY A 184 -19.04 -3.86 -4.27
C GLY A 184 -19.84 -3.30 -5.43
N SER A 185 -20.44 -2.12 -5.20
CA SER A 185 -21.39 -1.52 -6.13
C SER A 185 -20.74 -0.95 -7.39
N PRO A 186 -21.37 -1.12 -8.56
CA PRO A 186 -21.02 -0.31 -9.71
C PRO A 186 -21.41 1.16 -9.48
N ARG A 187 -20.81 2.06 -10.27
CA ARG A 187 -21.20 3.47 -10.33
C ARG A 187 -21.90 3.78 -11.65
N ARG A 188 -22.63 4.89 -11.66
CA ARG A 188 -23.28 5.40 -12.86
C ARG A 188 -23.26 6.92 -12.85
N PHE A 189 -22.76 7.54 -13.91
CA PHE A 189 -22.81 9.00 -14.08
C PHE A 189 -24.12 9.43 -14.76
N ILE A 190 -24.43 8.86 -15.92
CA ILE A 190 -25.66 9.19 -16.69
C ILE A 190 -26.47 7.92 -16.93
N GLU A 191 -26.05 7.07 -17.88
CA GLU A 191 -26.79 5.87 -18.25
C GLU A 191 -26.01 4.57 -18.03
N LYS A 192 -24.72 4.56 -18.35
CA LYS A 192 -23.89 3.36 -18.34
C LYS A 192 -23.41 3.02 -16.93
N TRP A 193 -23.60 1.77 -16.53
CA TRP A 193 -23.03 1.22 -15.31
C TRP A 193 -21.56 0.83 -15.52
N GLU A 194 -20.73 1.25 -14.61
CA GLU A 194 -19.29 0.93 -14.57
C GLU A 194 -18.98 0.09 -13.33
N TRP A 195 -18.53 -1.13 -13.57
CA TRP A 195 -18.16 -2.05 -12.50
C TRP A 195 -16.84 -1.67 -11.85
N PRO A 196 -16.65 -1.90 -10.52
CA PRO A 196 -15.39 -1.64 -9.87
C PRO A 196 -14.30 -2.59 -10.37
N PRO A 197 -13.01 -2.17 -10.29
CA PRO A 197 -11.88 -3.00 -10.65
C PRO A 197 -11.60 -4.00 -9.50
N VAL A 198 -12.45 -5.03 -9.40
CA VAL A 198 -12.25 -6.11 -8.41
C VAL A 198 -10.87 -6.70 -8.62
N ASN A 199 -10.08 -6.76 -7.55
CA ASN A 199 -8.72 -7.23 -7.64
C ASN A 199 -8.49 -8.40 -6.68
N PHE A 200 -8.07 -9.53 -7.19
CA PHE A 200 -7.56 -10.65 -6.42
C PHE A 200 -6.04 -10.61 -6.41
N ARG A 201 -5.44 -10.62 -5.21
CA ARG A 201 -3.98 -10.61 -5.06
C ARG A 201 -3.53 -11.71 -4.11
N GLN A 202 -2.39 -12.31 -4.46
CA GLN A 202 -1.66 -13.24 -3.60
C GLN A 202 -0.21 -12.79 -3.52
N GLY A 203 0.37 -12.92 -2.33
CA GLY A 203 1.75 -12.51 -2.10
C GLY A 203 2.50 -13.45 -1.17
N PHE A 204 3.81 -13.47 -1.36
CA PHE A 204 4.78 -14.14 -0.49
C PHE A 204 5.80 -13.10 -0.04
N ALA A 205 6.18 -13.14 1.22
CA ALA A 205 7.23 -12.27 1.71
C ALA A 205 8.16 -13.00 2.68
N PHE A 206 9.44 -12.64 2.59
CA PHE A 206 10.48 -13.05 3.53
C PHE A 206 11.00 -11.82 4.26
N LYS A 207 11.02 -11.85 5.60
CA LYS A 207 11.60 -10.81 6.44
C LYS A 207 12.74 -11.42 7.23
N PHE A 208 13.94 -11.05 6.90
CA PHE A 208 15.14 -11.60 7.52
C PHE A 208 15.86 -10.52 8.34
N PRO A 209 15.88 -10.60 9.69
CA PRO A 209 16.67 -9.72 10.52
C PRO A 209 18.15 -10.15 10.46
N PHE A 210 19.06 -9.18 10.32
CA PHE A 210 20.49 -9.40 10.42
C PHE A 210 21.12 -8.31 11.30
N ALA A 211 21.74 -8.70 12.39
CA ALA A 211 22.17 -7.80 13.46
C ALA A 211 21.02 -6.86 13.90
N GLN A 212 21.16 -5.55 13.74
CA GLN A 212 20.15 -4.56 14.06
C GLN A 212 19.32 -4.12 12.82
N ASN A 213 19.62 -4.69 11.65
CA ASN A 213 19.04 -4.34 10.37
C ASN A 213 17.97 -5.37 9.95
N GLN A 214 17.27 -5.08 8.86
CA GLN A 214 16.28 -5.97 8.29
C GLN A 214 16.36 -5.97 6.76
N PHE A 215 16.29 -7.17 6.19
CA PHE A 215 16.05 -7.37 4.77
C PHE A 215 14.66 -7.92 4.57
N ALA A 216 13.93 -7.44 3.57
CA ALA A 216 12.66 -8.00 3.14
C ALA A 216 12.67 -8.21 1.63
N LEU A 217 12.10 -9.35 1.20
CA LEU A 217 11.83 -9.67 -0.19
C LEU A 217 10.35 -10.03 -0.30
N SER A 218 9.67 -9.52 -1.33
CA SER A 218 8.26 -9.81 -1.55
C SER A 218 7.97 -10.08 -3.02
N LEU A 219 7.01 -10.99 -3.25
CA LEU A 219 6.51 -11.39 -4.57
C LEU A 219 4.99 -11.36 -4.50
N ASP A 220 4.34 -10.67 -5.45
CA ASP A 220 2.89 -10.61 -5.54
C ASP A 220 2.42 -11.01 -6.95
N TYR A 221 1.28 -11.67 -6.99
CA TYR A 221 0.50 -11.92 -8.19
C TYR A 221 -0.85 -11.23 -8.06
N SER A 222 -1.29 -10.52 -9.10
CA SER A 222 -2.50 -9.70 -9.07
C SER A 222 -3.31 -9.88 -10.34
N ILE A 223 -4.63 -10.05 -10.19
CA ILE A 223 -5.58 -10.25 -11.28
C ILE A 223 -6.69 -9.19 -11.18
N TYR A 224 -6.93 -8.50 -12.27
CA TYR A 224 -8.09 -7.66 -12.51
C TYR A 224 -8.95 -8.21 -13.64
N PRO A 225 -10.25 -7.85 -13.71
CA PRO A 225 -11.12 -8.40 -14.75
C PRO A 225 -10.90 -7.77 -16.14
N ASP A 226 -10.17 -6.66 -16.23
CA ASP A 226 -10.04 -5.83 -17.45
C ASP A 226 -8.59 -5.52 -17.85
N VAL A 227 -7.61 -6.15 -17.21
CA VAL A 227 -6.19 -6.07 -17.60
C VAL A 227 -5.51 -7.41 -17.40
N ASP A 228 -4.39 -7.61 -18.09
CA ASP A 228 -3.59 -8.82 -17.94
C ASP A 228 -3.10 -9.00 -16.50
N PRO A 229 -2.95 -10.24 -16.04
CA PRO A 229 -2.38 -10.52 -14.74
C PRO A 229 -1.00 -9.90 -14.59
N THR A 230 -0.72 -9.34 -13.41
CA THR A 230 0.55 -8.69 -13.11
C THR A 230 1.33 -9.45 -12.06
N PHE A 231 2.64 -9.49 -12.25
CA PHE A 231 3.62 -9.99 -11.27
C PHE A 231 4.41 -8.82 -10.73
N SER A 232 4.63 -8.82 -9.44
CA SER A 232 5.40 -7.79 -8.74
C SER A 232 6.49 -8.44 -7.91
N VAL A 233 7.66 -7.84 -7.90
CA VAL A 233 8.78 -8.23 -7.03
C VAL A 233 9.34 -6.99 -6.37
N GLY A 234 9.70 -7.09 -5.09
CA GLY A 234 10.30 -5.98 -4.36
C GLY A 234 11.25 -6.42 -3.28
N GLY A 235 12.29 -5.63 -3.08
CA GLY A 235 13.29 -5.78 -2.04
C GLY A 235 13.41 -4.52 -1.20
N GLU A 236 13.56 -4.68 0.11
CA GLU A 236 13.81 -3.61 1.07
C GLU A 236 15.01 -3.98 1.95
N ILE A 237 15.94 -3.05 2.10
CA ILE A 237 16.99 -3.12 3.11
C ILE A 237 16.77 -1.95 4.06
N ARG A 238 16.48 -2.25 5.33
CA ARG A 238 16.33 -1.25 6.39
C ARG A 238 17.54 -1.32 7.30
N ILE A 239 18.24 -0.21 7.42
CA ILE A 239 19.50 -0.08 8.16
C ILE A 239 19.26 0.86 9.34
N ARG A 240 19.59 0.39 10.54
CA ARG A 240 19.65 1.25 11.72
C ARG A 240 20.86 2.18 11.61
N ALA A 241 20.69 3.44 11.96
CA ALA A 241 21.77 4.41 11.86
C ALA A 241 23.02 3.96 12.62
N PRO A 242 24.19 3.92 11.97
CA PRO A 242 25.45 3.61 12.63
C PRO A 242 25.76 4.60 13.75
N GLU A 243 26.56 4.18 14.72
CA GLU A 243 26.83 4.98 15.92
C GLU A 243 27.47 6.34 15.60
N PHE A 244 28.35 6.40 14.59
CA PHE A 244 28.94 7.66 14.13
C PHE A 244 27.90 8.63 13.56
N MET A 245 26.89 8.15 12.81
CA MET A 245 25.81 9.00 12.31
C MET A 245 24.92 9.51 13.45
N THR A 246 24.63 8.66 14.44
CA THR A 246 23.83 9.07 15.60
C THR A 246 24.55 10.13 16.44
N GLN A 247 25.89 10.06 16.52
CA GLN A 247 26.70 11.09 17.18
C GLN A 247 26.71 12.39 16.39
N LEU A 248 26.98 12.37 15.07
CA LEU A 248 26.98 13.54 14.21
C LEU A 248 25.62 14.26 14.17
N THR A 249 24.54 13.52 14.21
CA THR A 249 23.17 14.07 14.15
C THR A 249 22.54 14.26 15.53
N GLN A 250 23.33 14.20 16.62
CA GLN A 250 22.83 14.27 18.00
C GLN A 250 21.68 13.28 18.26
N LYS A 251 21.79 12.05 17.77
CA LYS A 251 20.79 10.97 17.85
C LYS A 251 19.46 11.25 17.14
N ARG A 252 19.41 12.20 16.22
CA ARG A 252 18.17 12.52 15.50
C ARG A 252 17.83 11.53 14.38
N ILE A 253 18.83 10.92 13.72
CA ILE A 253 18.60 9.87 12.71
C ILE A 253 18.61 8.52 13.40
N SER A 254 17.52 7.73 13.26
CA SER A 254 17.41 6.38 13.80
C SER A 254 17.69 5.30 12.76
N GLY A 255 17.42 5.57 11.49
CA GLY A 255 17.66 4.64 10.41
C GLY A 255 17.27 5.16 9.04
N PHE A 256 17.53 4.35 8.04
CA PHE A 256 17.09 4.57 6.67
C PHE A 256 16.77 3.24 5.98
N ALA A 257 15.95 3.30 4.94
CA ALA A 257 15.69 2.14 4.10
C ALA A 257 15.85 2.49 2.62
N VAL A 258 16.35 1.51 1.88
CA VAL A 258 16.40 1.53 0.41
C VAL A 258 15.50 0.43 -0.09
N MET A 259 14.67 0.75 -1.06
CA MET A 259 13.70 -0.15 -1.65
C MET A 259 13.82 -0.12 -3.16
N ALA A 260 13.71 -1.29 -3.78
CA ALA A 260 13.63 -1.40 -5.22
C ALA A 260 12.61 -2.46 -5.59
N GLY A 261 11.91 -2.26 -6.70
CA GLY A 261 10.90 -3.20 -7.15
C GLY A 261 10.60 -3.11 -8.63
N TYR A 262 9.88 -4.10 -9.09
CA TYR A 262 9.43 -4.18 -10.48
C TYR A 262 8.03 -4.79 -10.54
N GLN A 263 7.18 -4.21 -11.37
CA GLN A 263 5.85 -4.73 -11.69
C GLN A 263 5.70 -4.87 -13.19
N THR A 264 5.21 -6.04 -13.64
CA THR A 264 4.84 -6.26 -15.04
C THR A 264 3.52 -5.57 -15.41
N GLY A 265 3.19 -5.54 -16.71
CA GLY A 265 1.86 -5.12 -17.19
C GLY A 265 1.78 -3.68 -17.70
N TYR A 266 2.82 -2.87 -17.56
CA TYR A 266 2.79 -1.49 -18.06
C TYR A 266 2.91 -1.37 -19.59
N GLN A 267 3.61 -2.33 -20.25
CA GLN A 267 3.81 -2.39 -21.71
C GLN A 267 4.29 -1.07 -22.37
N LEU A 268 5.00 -0.23 -21.61
CA LEU A 268 5.39 1.13 -22.00
C LEU A 268 6.91 1.28 -22.21
N GLY A 269 7.58 0.19 -22.60
CA GLY A 269 9.02 0.14 -22.80
C GLY A 269 9.78 -0.67 -21.73
N THR A 270 11.08 -0.86 -21.92
CA THR A 270 11.93 -1.81 -21.20
C THR A 270 12.00 -1.53 -19.67
N TRP A 271 11.96 -0.28 -19.25
CA TRP A 271 12.07 0.13 -17.84
C TRP A 271 10.73 0.45 -17.20
N SER A 272 9.60 0.26 -17.91
CA SER A 272 8.28 0.50 -17.33
C SER A 272 7.99 -0.48 -16.21
N GLY A 273 7.49 0.04 -15.08
CA GLY A 273 7.20 -0.74 -13.88
C GLY A 273 8.38 -0.88 -12.90
N PHE A 274 9.57 -0.37 -13.23
CA PHE A 274 10.68 -0.30 -12.28
C PHE A 274 10.45 0.83 -11.27
N SER A 275 10.66 0.55 -9.99
CA SER A 275 10.54 1.51 -8.90
C SER A 275 11.77 1.50 -8.01
N LEU A 276 12.14 2.69 -7.54
CA LEU A 276 13.23 2.89 -6.58
C LEU A 276 12.76 3.86 -5.50
N GLY A 277 12.96 3.51 -4.24
CA GLY A 277 12.55 4.34 -3.13
C GLY A 277 13.57 4.40 -2.02
N PHE A 278 13.48 5.47 -1.25
CA PHE A 278 14.29 5.74 -0.08
C PHE A 278 13.38 6.22 1.05
N SER A 279 13.69 5.83 2.28
CA SER A 279 13.09 6.41 3.47
C SER A 279 14.13 6.71 4.54
N LEU A 280 13.90 7.82 5.26
CA LEU A 280 14.71 8.27 6.38
C LEU A 280 13.83 8.32 7.63
N GLU A 281 14.26 7.63 8.69
CA GLU A 281 13.60 7.65 9.98
C GLU A 281 14.37 8.54 10.95
N MET A 282 13.69 9.52 11.54
CA MET A 282 14.26 10.48 12.48
C MET A 282 13.54 10.40 13.83
N VAL A 283 14.31 10.51 14.91
CA VAL A 283 13.77 10.59 16.28
C VAL A 283 13.35 12.03 16.57
N ILE A 284 12.06 12.24 16.88
CA ILE A 284 11.58 13.53 17.41
C ILE A 284 11.74 13.55 18.92
N THR A 285 11.20 12.51 19.57
CA THR A 285 11.32 12.27 21.00
C THR A 285 11.25 10.77 21.25
N GLU A 286 11.46 10.34 22.47
CA GLU A 286 11.46 8.92 22.81
C GLU A 286 10.14 8.24 22.43
N GLY A 287 10.22 7.23 21.57
CA GLY A 287 9.07 6.51 21.03
C GLY A 287 8.34 7.19 19.89
N LEU A 288 8.66 8.45 19.52
CA LEU A 288 8.07 9.17 18.40
C LEU A 288 9.10 9.39 17.30
N TYR A 289 8.78 8.89 16.12
CA TYR A 289 9.64 8.93 14.94
C TYR A 289 8.94 9.67 13.80
N LEU A 290 9.74 10.41 13.02
CA LEU A 290 9.35 11.03 11.77
C LEU A 290 9.92 10.20 10.63
N ASP A 291 9.05 9.77 9.72
CA ASP A 291 9.42 9.05 8.50
C ASP A 291 9.31 9.98 7.28
N LEU A 292 10.40 10.16 6.55
CA LEU A 292 10.45 10.86 5.28
C LEU A 292 10.67 9.83 4.18
N GLY A 293 9.81 9.80 3.19
CA GLY A 293 9.92 8.87 2.08
C GLY A 293 9.92 9.57 0.73
N ALA A 294 10.71 9.06 -0.20
CA ALA A 294 10.71 9.45 -1.60
C ALA A 294 10.80 8.23 -2.51
N LEU A 295 10.16 8.30 -3.66
CA LEU A 295 10.14 7.19 -4.62
C LEU A 295 10.03 7.74 -6.04
N LEU A 296 10.65 7.03 -6.97
CA LEU A 296 10.50 7.18 -8.41
C LEU A 296 9.96 5.88 -8.98
N LEU A 297 8.87 5.97 -9.75
CA LEU A 297 8.29 4.88 -10.52
C LEU A 297 8.35 5.21 -12.01
N SER A 298 8.99 4.36 -12.79
CA SER A 298 9.11 4.54 -14.24
C SER A 298 7.87 4.02 -14.97
N TYR A 299 7.30 4.86 -15.81
CA TYR A 299 6.28 4.50 -16.80
C TYR A 299 6.85 4.37 -18.22
N GLY A 300 8.17 4.14 -18.34
CA GLY A 300 8.85 3.99 -19.63
C GLY A 300 8.74 5.25 -20.50
N TYR A 301 8.15 5.11 -21.68
CA TYR A 301 8.01 6.23 -22.62
C TYR A 301 7.11 7.37 -22.13
N LEU A 302 6.26 7.14 -21.13
CA LEU A 302 5.42 8.19 -20.52
C LEU A 302 6.14 8.94 -19.39
N GLY A 303 7.43 8.67 -19.15
CA GLY A 303 8.20 9.34 -18.11
C GLY A 303 8.15 8.62 -16.77
N SER A 304 8.18 9.38 -15.68
CA SER A 304 8.18 8.86 -14.31
C SER A 304 7.14 9.54 -13.44
N SER A 305 6.76 8.86 -12.38
CA SER A 305 5.95 9.41 -11.28
C SER A 305 6.81 9.52 -10.04
N GLU A 306 6.85 10.70 -9.49
CA GLU A 306 7.58 11.00 -8.27
C GLU A 306 6.61 11.10 -7.11
N ARG A 307 6.96 10.49 -5.97
CA ARG A 307 6.14 10.50 -4.76
C ARG A 307 6.98 10.86 -3.56
N ILE A 308 6.40 11.66 -2.71
CA ILE A 308 6.97 12.00 -1.40
C ILE A 308 5.97 11.63 -0.31
N SER A 309 6.47 11.23 0.84
CA SER A 309 5.65 10.98 2.02
C SER A 309 6.28 11.54 3.27
N LEU A 310 5.40 11.96 4.18
CA LEU A 310 5.74 12.38 5.52
C LEU A 310 4.88 11.55 6.49
N GLY A 311 5.52 10.86 7.43
CA GLY A 311 4.85 10.00 8.39
C GLY A 311 5.29 10.25 9.82
N LEU A 312 4.39 9.99 10.77
CA LEU A 312 4.66 9.94 12.20
C LEU A 312 4.37 8.52 12.69
N ASN A 313 5.32 7.97 13.43
CA ASN A 313 5.23 6.65 14.02
C ASN A 313 5.48 6.75 15.52
N TYR A 314 4.49 6.39 16.34
CA TYR A 314 4.61 6.39 17.79
C TYR A 314 4.51 4.99 18.37
N ALA A 315 5.63 4.53 18.98
CA ALA A 315 5.73 3.25 19.67
C ALA A 315 5.89 3.48 21.19
N PRO A 316 4.84 3.34 22.02
CA PRO A 316 4.95 3.54 23.46
C PRO A 316 5.86 2.49 24.12
N LYS A 317 6.66 2.89 25.10
CA LYS A 317 7.65 2.06 25.84
C LYS A 317 7.10 0.73 26.36
N THR A 318 5.84 0.67 26.75
CA THR A 318 5.18 -0.55 27.21
C THR A 318 5.11 -1.66 26.15
N MET A 319 5.25 -1.32 24.88
CA MET A 319 5.31 -2.30 23.79
C MET A 319 6.74 -2.82 23.53
N GLU A 320 7.78 -2.03 23.83
CA GLU A 320 9.19 -2.43 23.68
C GLU A 320 9.66 -3.34 24.81
N ALA A 321 9.23 -3.14 26.05
CA ALA A 321 9.61 -3.95 27.21
C ALA A 321 9.20 -5.43 27.05
N LYS A 322 8.13 -5.74 26.32
CA LYS A 322 7.74 -7.13 26.00
C LYS A 322 8.64 -7.80 24.95
N LYS A 323 9.46 -7.07 24.22
CA LYS A 323 10.46 -7.64 23.28
C LYS A 323 11.73 -8.12 23.99
N GLY A 324 12.17 -7.44 25.07
CA GLY A 324 13.38 -7.76 25.81
C GLY A 324 13.27 -9.00 26.70
N SER A 325 12.07 -9.27 27.25
CA SER A 325 11.87 -10.38 28.18
C SER A 325 11.70 -11.76 27.53
N SER A 326 11.51 -11.85 26.22
CA SER A 326 11.39 -13.14 25.52
C SER A 326 12.75 -13.74 25.09
N HIS A 327 13.86 -13.05 25.27
CA HIS A 327 15.21 -13.52 24.87
C HIS A 327 16.10 -13.97 26.04
N SER A 328 15.68 -13.78 27.31
CA SER A 328 16.49 -14.14 28.48
C SER A 328 16.11 -15.47 29.16
N GLY A 329 15.31 -16.30 28.52
CA GLY A 329 14.72 -17.53 29.12
C GLY A 329 15.24 -18.84 28.52
N HIS A 330 16.51 -18.96 28.07
CA HIS A 330 17.09 -20.27 27.76
C HIS A 330 18.63 -20.24 27.97
N SER A 331 19.00 -20.22 29.26
CA SER A 331 20.32 -20.73 29.69
C SER A 331 20.16 -21.27 31.11
N LYS A 332 19.76 -22.52 31.20
CA LYS A 332 20.15 -23.49 32.22
C LYS A 332 19.87 -24.89 31.70
#